data_0cc6fa2563b63521a67609d1efa4786e
#
_entry.id   0cc6fa2563b63521a67609d1efa4786e
#
_cell.length_a   1.000
_cell.length_b   1.000
_cell.length_c   1.000
_cell.angle_alpha   90.00
_cell.angle_beta   90.00
_cell.angle_gamma   90.00
#
_symmetry.space_group_name_H-M   'P 1'
#
loop_
_entity.id
_entity.type
_entity.pdbx_description
1 polymer ?
#
loop_
_entity_poly.entity_id
_entity_poly.type
_entity_poly.pdbx_seq_one_letter_code
_entity_poly.pdbx_strand_id
1 'polypeptide(L)'
;MKKEKKKRVYISGPMTDPKTGEVVAENLEMFWKAEDLLNKAGYEDTVNPVRVWACKFPWLYRLVGYRLTLLYDIWLLMRCTHIYKLPRWQQSRGANIESCVAYHLKIWPVKQKVIDVINKKLEKIIKNNENEKQNKR
;
A
#
# COMPACT_ATOMS: atom_id res chain seq x y z
N MET A 1 3.00 -33.68 -7.05
CA MET A 1 3.40 -32.55 -6.18
C MET A 1 2.70 -31.28 -6.64
N LYS A 2 1.85 -30.74 -5.81
CA LYS A 2 1.31 -29.38 -6.04
C LYS A 2 2.46 -28.41 -5.79
N LYS A 3 2.93 -27.70 -6.82
CA LYS A 3 3.83 -26.55 -6.62
C LYS A 3 3.08 -25.56 -5.73
N GLU A 4 3.61 -25.28 -4.54
CA GLU A 4 3.10 -24.18 -3.73
C GLU A 4 3.15 -22.92 -4.56
N LYS A 5 2.01 -22.27 -4.75
CA LYS A 5 1.98 -20.97 -5.43
C LYS A 5 2.82 -20.00 -4.60
N LYS A 6 3.82 -19.44 -5.22
CA LYS A 6 4.66 -18.40 -4.62
C LYS A 6 3.77 -17.31 -4.04
N LYS A 7 3.92 -17.00 -2.76
CA LYS A 7 3.15 -15.96 -2.09
C LYS A 7 3.59 -14.58 -2.60
N ARG A 8 2.67 -13.87 -3.23
CA ARG A 8 2.87 -12.50 -3.71
C ARG A 8 1.92 -11.58 -2.98
N VAL A 9 2.45 -10.56 -2.32
CA VAL A 9 1.69 -9.63 -1.49
C VAL A 9 1.57 -8.29 -2.19
N TYR A 10 0.35 -7.80 -2.35
CA TYR A 10 0.05 -6.45 -2.80
C TYR A 10 -0.04 -5.51 -1.59
N ILE A 11 0.62 -4.36 -1.66
CA ILE A 11 0.56 -3.34 -0.62
C ILE A 11 -0.46 -2.28 -1.02
N SER A 12 -1.48 -2.10 -0.20
CA SER A 12 -2.57 -1.14 -0.42
C SER A 12 -2.59 -0.09 0.69
N GLY A 13 -2.85 1.15 0.33
CA GLY A 13 -2.92 2.24 1.30
C GLY A 13 -3.01 3.62 0.67
N PRO A 14 -3.06 4.68 1.49
CA PRO A 14 -3.17 6.04 1.01
C PRO A 14 -1.85 6.53 0.40
N MET A 15 -1.89 7.05 -0.82
CA MET A 15 -0.78 7.75 -1.47
C MET A 15 -0.98 9.27 -1.50
N THR A 16 -2.22 9.70 -1.58
CA THR A 16 -2.59 11.09 -1.76
C THR A 16 -3.33 11.66 -0.56
N ASP A 17 -3.26 12.97 -0.42
CA ASP A 17 -4.12 13.70 0.51
C ASP A 17 -5.57 13.67 0.00
N PRO A 18 -6.55 13.22 0.82
CA PRO A 18 -7.94 13.12 0.39
C PRO A 18 -8.60 14.48 0.10
N LYS A 19 -8.05 15.57 0.61
CA LYS A 19 -8.58 16.92 0.40
C LYS A 19 -8.04 17.57 -0.88
N THR A 20 -6.74 17.40 -1.17
CA THR A 20 -6.06 18.06 -2.29
C THR A 20 -5.84 17.15 -3.50
N GLY A 21 -5.85 15.83 -3.32
CA GLY A 21 -5.50 14.85 -4.34
C GLY A 21 -4.01 14.80 -4.66
N GLU A 22 -3.19 15.56 -3.94
CA GLU A 22 -1.74 15.58 -4.15
C GLU A 22 -1.06 14.38 -3.49
N VAL A 23 0.02 13.91 -4.10
CA VAL A 23 0.84 12.82 -3.56
C VAL A 23 1.58 13.31 -2.32
N VAL A 24 1.46 12.55 -1.23
CA VAL A 24 2.11 12.86 0.05
C VAL A 24 3.37 12.00 0.20
N ALA A 25 4.54 12.63 0.26
CA ALA A 25 5.82 11.93 0.37
C ALA A 25 5.91 10.98 1.57
N GLU A 26 5.36 11.37 2.70
CA GLU A 26 5.31 10.53 3.91
C GLU A 26 4.47 9.26 3.71
N ASN A 27 3.39 9.36 2.94
CA ASN A 27 2.57 8.21 2.57
C ASN A 27 3.37 7.22 1.69
N LEU A 28 4.11 7.73 0.72
CA LEU A 28 4.96 6.90 -0.13
C LEU A 28 6.05 6.19 0.69
N GLU A 29 6.62 6.86 1.67
CA GLU A 29 7.62 6.28 2.59
C GLU A 29 7.03 5.09 3.37
N MET A 30 5.76 5.16 3.76
CA MET A 30 5.07 4.05 4.44
C MET A 30 5.01 2.79 3.58
N PHE A 31 4.78 2.92 2.26
CA PHE A 31 4.82 1.80 1.33
C PHE A 31 6.19 1.12 1.30
N TRP A 32 7.26 1.88 1.24
CA TRP A 32 8.63 1.35 1.22
C TRP A 32 8.99 0.64 2.53
N LYS A 33 8.61 1.21 3.66
CA LYS A 33 8.83 0.61 4.97
C LYS A 33 8.01 -0.66 5.16
N ALA A 34 6.77 -0.66 4.72
CA ALA A 34 5.93 -1.85 4.75
C ALA A 34 6.51 -2.98 3.91
N GLU A 35 7.02 -2.67 2.72
CA GLU A 35 7.68 -3.66 1.85
C GLU A 35 8.90 -4.29 2.55
N ASP A 36 9.77 -3.48 3.15
CA ASP A 36 10.93 -3.96 3.87
C ASP A 36 10.53 -4.87 5.04
N LEU A 37 9.53 -4.49 5.81
CA LEU A 37 9.04 -5.29 6.94
C LEU A 37 8.36 -6.59 6.50
N LEU A 38 7.64 -6.58 5.39
CA LEU A 38 7.07 -7.79 4.80
C LEU A 38 8.15 -8.75 4.32
N ASN A 39 9.18 -8.24 3.67
CA ASN A 39 10.31 -9.05 3.23
C ASN A 39 11.03 -9.70 4.42
N LYS A 40 11.24 -8.97 5.49
CA LYS A 40 11.83 -9.49 6.73
C LYS A 40 10.94 -10.53 7.42
N ALA A 41 9.63 -10.47 7.23
CA ALA A 41 8.67 -11.43 7.76
C ALA A 41 8.51 -12.69 6.90
N GLY A 42 9.25 -12.80 5.80
CA GLY A 42 9.25 -13.97 4.91
C GLY A 42 8.40 -13.83 3.64
N TYR A 43 7.80 -12.67 3.40
CA TYR A 43 7.08 -12.36 2.16
C TYR A 43 8.02 -11.64 1.18
N GLU A 44 8.81 -12.41 0.45
CA GLU A 44 9.86 -11.87 -0.42
C GLU A 44 9.34 -11.26 -1.72
N ASP A 45 8.21 -11.75 -2.23
CA ASP A 45 7.60 -11.26 -3.45
C ASP A 45 6.47 -10.28 -3.13
N THR A 46 6.79 -9.00 -3.17
CA THR A 46 5.86 -7.91 -2.89
C THR A 46 5.61 -7.06 -4.13
N VAL A 47 4.37 -6.62 -4.30
CA VAL A 47 3.98 -5.65 -5.32
C VAL A 47 3.71 -4.32 -4.63
N ASN A 48 4.60 -3.38 -4.84
CA ASN A 48 4.48 -2.02 -4.32
C ASN A 48 4.07 -1.09 -5.46
N PRO A 49 2.82 -0.58 -5.47
CA PRO A 49 2.34 0.28 -6.55
C PRO A 49 3.12 1.58 -6.71
N VAL A 50 3.76 2.05 -5.65
CA VAL A 50 4.63 3.24 -5.68
C VAL A 50 5.81 3.07 -6.64
N ARG A 51 6.35 1.86 -6.81
CA ARG A 51 7.43 1.60 -7.77
C ARG A 51 7.06 1.95 -9.20
N VAL A 52 5.81 1.76 -9.54
CA VAL A 52 5.39 1.76 -10.94
C VAL A 52 5.01 3.14 -11.44
N TRP A 53 4.33 3.95 -10.62
CA TRP A 53 3.70 5.16 -11.11
C TRP A 53 4.19 6.46 -10.45
N ALA A 54 4.13 6.53 -9.13
CA ALA A 54 4.22 7.81 -8.44
C ALA A 54 5.63 8.40 -8.40
N CYS A 55 6.67 7.56 -8.43
CA CYS A 55 8.06 8.02 -8.33
C CYS A 55 8.73 8.26 -9.68
N LYS A 56 8.29 7.54 -10.74
CA LYS A 56 8.95 7.63 -12.05
C LYS A 56 8.33 8.66 -12.99
N PHE A 57 7.01 8.81 -12.95
CA PHE A 57 6.29 9.63 -13.94
C PHE A 57 5.13 10.42 -13.32
N PRO A 58 5.37 11.43 -12.47
CA PRO A 58 4.29 12.22 -11.88
C PRO A 58 3.45 12.97 -12.93
N TRP A 59 4.04 13.33 -14.07
CA TRP A 59 3.33 13.94 -15.18
C TRP A 59 2.37 12.96 -15.88
N LEU A 60 2.74 11.67 -15.95
CA LEU A 60 1.90 10.64 -16.56
C LEU A 60 0.64 10.40 -15.71
N TYR A 61 0.78 10.45 -14.38
CA TYR A 61 -0.36 10.38 -13.47
C TYR A 61 -1.38 11.50 -13.74
N ARG A 62 -0.92 12.72 -13.94
CA ARG A 62 -1.78 13.85 -14.30
C ARG A 62 -2.46 13.67 -15.66
N LEU A 63 -1.76 13.10 -16.63
CA LEU A 63 -2.25 12.89 -17.99
C LEU A 63 -3.28 11.76 -18.07
N VAL A 64 -2.99 10.63 -17.41
CA VAL A 64 -3.77 9.39 -17.47
C VAL A 64 -4.98 9.43 -16.53
N GLY A 65 -4.87 10.15 -15.43
CA GLY A 65 -5.92 10.34 -14.44
C GLY A 65 -6.04 9.18 -13.43
N TYR A 66 -6.76 9.47 -12.38
CA TYR A 66 -6.94 8.57 -11.23
C TYR A 66 -7.57 7.22 -11.63
N ARG A 67 -8.55 7.23 -12.53
CA ARG A 67 -9.30 6.01 -12.90
C ARG A 67 -8.43 4.97 -13.57
N LEU A 68 -7.57 5.38 -14.49
CA LEU A 68 -6.67 4.46 -15.20
C LEU A 68 -5.56 3.95 -14.28
N THR A 69 -5.06 4.80 -13.40
CA THR A 69 -4.10 4.39 -12.36
C THR A 69 -4.71 3.32 -11.44
N LEU A 70 -5.92 3.54 -10.98
CA LEU A 70 -6.64 2.57 -10.14
C LEU A 70 -6.88 1.24 -10.87
N LEU A 71 -7.26 1.27 -12.15
CA LEU A 71 -7.42 0.06 -12.96
C LEU A 71 -6.11 -0.72 -13.10
N TYR A 72 -5.00 -0.01 -13.26
CA TYR A 72 -3.68 -0.65 -13.30
C TYR A 72 -3.31 -1.28 -11.96
N ASP A 73 -3.58 -0.59 -10.86
CA ASP A 73 -3.35 -1.10 -9.51
C ASP A 73 -4.20 -2.36 -9.23
N ILE A 74 -5.45 -2.36 -9.66
CA ILE A 74 -6.32 -3.54 -9.57
C ILE A 74 -5.77 -4.69 -10.40
N TRP A 75 -5.26 -4.42 -11.58
CA TRP A 75 -4.63 -5.44 -12.42
C TRP A 75 -3.39 -6.05 -11.74
N LEU A 76 -2.57 -5.24 -11.09
CA LEU A 76 -1.45 -5.72 -10.27
C LEU A 76 -1.93 -6.56 -9.08
N LEU A 77 -2.98 -6.12 -8.41
CA LEU A 77 -3.60 -6.83 -7.28
C LEU A 77 -4.09 -8.22 -7.70
N MET A 78 -4.72 -8.33 -8.87
CA MET A 78 -5.24 -9.60 -9.39
C MET A 78 -4.14 -10.67 -9.58
N ARG A 79 -2.90 -10.27 -9.69
CA ARG A 79 -1.73 -11.15 -9.81
C ARG A 79 -1.16 -11.58 -8.47
N CYS A 80 -1.68 -11.04 -7.37
CA CYS A 80 -1.22 -11.32 -6.03
C CYS A 80 -2.04 -12.41 -5.36
N THR A 81 -1.45 -13.08 -4.38
CA THR A 81 -2.13 -14.10 -3.56
C THR A 81 -2.61 -13.53 -2.23
N HIS A 82 -1.98 -12.47 -1.77
CA HIS A 82 -2.26 -11.83 -0.48
C HIS A 82 -2.29 -10.30 -0.63
N ILE A 83 -2.95 -9.65 0.30
CA ILE A 83 -3.00 -8.19 0.41
C ILE A 83 -2.54 -7.77 1.81
N TYR A 84 -1.75 -6.71 1.86
CA TYR A 84 -1.44 -5.99 3.10
C TYR A 84 -1.95 -4.55 2.98
N LYS A 85 -2.77 -4.14 3.94
CA LYS A 85 -3.33 -2.78 4.00
C LYS A 85 -2.59 -1.95 5.04
N LEU A 86 -2.03 -0.83 4.59
CA LEU A 86 -1.34 0.12 5.47
C LEU A 86 -2.26 0.68 6.55
N PRO A 87 -1.74 1.13 7.71
CA PRO A 87 -2.52 1.89 8.67
C PRO A 87 -3.23 3.08 7.99
N ARG A 88 -4.46 3.34 8.41
CA ARG A 88 -5.33 4.41 7.86
C ARG A 88 -5.75 4.22 6.39
N TRP A 89 -5.67 2.99 5.88
CA TRP A 89 -6.12 2.68 4.52
C TRP A 89 -7.58 3.06 4.25
N GLN A 90 -8.43 3.06 5.30
CA GLN A 90 -9.84 3.41 5.20
C GLN A 90 -10.07 4.86 4.72
N GLN A 91 -9.09 5.73 4.91
CA GLN A 91 -9.12 7.12 4.44
C GLN A 91 -8.85 7.24 2.93
N SER A 92 -8.36 6.19 2.30
CA SER A 92 -8.07 6.16 0.87
C SER A 92 -9.20 5.51 0.09
N ARG A 93 -9.78 6.24 -0.84
CA ARG A 93 -10.81 5.73 -1.75
C ARG A 93 -10.30 4.57 -2.59
N GLY A 94 -9.10 4.68 -3.14
CA GLY A 94 -8.45 3.62 -3.92
C GLY A 94 -8.22 2.37 -3.10
N ALA A 95 -7.69 2.49 -1.89
CA ALA A 95 -7.46 1.37 -1.01
C ALA A 95 -8.75 0.65 -0.59
N ASN A 96 -9.85 1.37 -0.40
CA ASN A 96 -11.16 0.77 -0.15
C ASN A 96 -11.65 -0.05 -1.34
N ILE A 97 -11.49 0.45 -2.55
CA ILE A 97 -11.85 -0.28 -3.78
C ILE A 97 -10.97 -1.53 -3.94
N GLU A 98 -9.67 -1.41 -3.75
CA GLU A 98 -8.74 -2.54 -3.80
C GLU A 98 -9.08 -3.60 -2.75
N SER A 99 -9.43 -3.20 -1.53
CA SER A 99 -9.87 -4.10 -0.46
C SER A 99 -11.14 -4.88 -0.84
N CYS A 100 -12.09 -4.20 -1.46
CA CYS A 100 -13.32 -4.81 -1.95
C CYS A 100 -13.05 -5.83 -3.07
N VAL A 101 -12.22 -5.47 -4.03
CA VAL A 101 -11.80 -6.36 -5.12
C VAL A 101 -11.07 -7.58 -4.58
N ALA A 102 -10.14 -7.38 -3.65
CA ALA A 102 -9.40 -8.47 -3.01
C ALA A 102 -10.33 -9.46 -2.32
N TYR A 103 -11.32 -8.96 -1.60
CA TYR A 103 -12.33 -9.81 -0.93
C TYR A 103 -13.09 -10.68 -1.94
N HIS A 104 -13.57 -10.09 -3.03
CA HIS A 104 -14.33 -10.83 -4.06
C HIS A 104 -13.46 -11.83 -4.83
N LEU A 105 -12.18 -11.55 -5.03
CA LEU A 105 -11.24 -12.43 -5.72
C LEU A 105 -10.57 -13.45 -4.78
N LYS A 106 -10.95 -13.49 -3.51
CA LYS A 106 -10.35 -14.36 -2.50
C LYS A 106 -8.84 -14.17 -2.35
N ILE A 107 -8.40 -12.93 -2.44
CA ILE A 107 -7.03 -12.51 -2.12
C ILE A 107 -7.02 -12.17 -0.62
N TRP A 108 -6.42 -13.06 0.17
CA TRP A 108 -6.50 -13.00 1.62
C TRP A 108 -5.47 -12.05 2.22
N PRO A 109 -5.73 -11.48 3.40
CA PRO A 109 -4.71 -10.72 4.12
C PRO A 109 -3.54 -11.62 4.53
N VAL A 110 -2.37 -11.03 4.70
CA VAL A 110 -1.20 -11.72 5.29
C VAL A 110 -1.51 -12.16 6.72
N LYS A 111 -0.67 -13.00 7.31
CA LYS A 111 -0.87 -13.51 8.68
C LYS A 111 -1.11 -12.35 9.66
N GLN A 112 -2.11 -12.50 10.54
CA GLN A 112 -2.47 -11.45 11.49
C GLN A 112 -1.31 -11.02 12.40
N LYS A 113 -0.46 -11.95 12.82
CA LYS A 113 0.74 -11.64 13.62
C LYS A 113 1.70 -10.71 12.88
N VAL A 114 1.87 -10.91 11.59
CA VAL A 114 2.72 -10.06 10.74
C VAL A 114 2.09 -8.67 10.59
N ILE A 115 0.79 -8.60 10.36
CA ILE A 115 0.04 -7.33 10.30
C ILE A 115 0.23 -6.54 11.59
N ASP A 116 0.05 -7.17 12.75
CA ASP A 116 0.14 -6.50 14.04
C ASP A 116 1.53 -5.92 14.29
N VAL A 117 2.58 -6.67 13.98
CA VAL A 117 3.97 -6.21 14.13
C VAL A 117 4.28 -5.03 13.19
N ILE A 118 3.90 -5.13 11.94
CA ILE A 118 4.15 -4.08 10.95
C ILE A 118 3.35 -2.82 11.29
N ASN A 119 2.06 -2.96 11.59
CA ASN A 119 1.20 -1.83 11.94
C ASN A 119 1.71 -1.09 13.18
N LYS A 120 2.16 -1.82 14.20
CA LYS A 120 2.73 -1.21 15.40
C LYS A 120 3.95 -0.34 15.08
N LYS A 121 4.85 -0.82 14.21
CA LYS A 121 6.04 -0.06 13.80
C LYS A 121 5.66 1.16 12.95
N LEU A 122 4.75 1.00 12.00
CA LEU A 122 4.32 2.10 11.12
C LEU A 122 3.52 3.17 11.88
N GLU A 123 2.64 2.78 12.79
CA GLU A 123 1.89 3.71 13.65
C GLU A 123 2.83 4.56 14.52
N LYS A 124 3.89 3.97 15.04
CA LYS A 124 4.91 4.71 15.80
C LYS A 124 5.57 5.79 14.94
N ILE A 125 5.88 5.48 13.69
CA ILE A 125 6.47 6.44 12.74
C ILE A 125 5.48 7.57 12.42
N ILE A 126 4.22 7.24 12.17
CA ILE A 126 3.17 8.22 11.89
C ILE A 126 3.02 9.20 13.06
N LYS A 127 2.97 8.70 14.29
CA LYS A 127 2.86 9.53 15.49
C LYS A 127 4.07 10.46 15.67
N ASN A 128 5.27 9.96 15.41
CA ASN A 128 6.47 10.78 15.48
C ASN A 128 6.44 11.93 14.46
N ASN A 129 6.03 11.65 13.22
CA ASN A 129 5.91 12.65 12.18
C ASN A 129 4.84 13.72 12.51
N GLU A 130 3.72 13.32 13.11
CA GLU A 130 2.67 14.22 13.56
C GLU A 130 3.17 15.14 14.69
N ASN A 131 3.88 14.60 15.65
CA ASN A 131 4.46 15.38 16.75
C ASN A 131 5.50 16.40 16.26
N GLU A 132 6.35 16.01 15.33
CA GLU A 132 7.32 16.93 14.72
C GLU A 132 6.63 18.10 14.00
N LYS A 133 5.54 17.85 13.29
CA LYS A 133 4.74 18.89 12.64
C LYS A 133 4.10 19.86 13.64
N GLN A 134 3.61 19.34 14.77
CA GLN A 134 3.03 20.18 15.82
C GLN A 134 4.07 21.06 16.48
N ASN A 135 5.28 20.55 16.71
CA ASN A 135 6.38 21.30 17.33
C ASN A 135 6.97 22.40 16.43
N LYS A 136 6.76 22.32 15.11
CA LYS A 136 7.18 23.33 14.12
C LYS A 136 6.16 24.47 13.93
N ARG A 137 5.00 24.38 14.57
CA ARG A 137 3.97 25.44 14.58
C ARG A 137 4.14 26.29 15.83
#